data_5a32bea64e772e50aa86b7f87cdeced1
#
_entry.id   5a32bea64e772e50aa86b7f87cdeced1
#
_cell.length_a   1.000
_cell.length_b   1.000
_cell.length_c   1.000
_cell.angle_alpha   90.00
_cell.angle_beta   90.00
_cell.angle_gamma   90.00
#
_symmetry.space_group_name_H-M   'P 1'
#
loop_
_entity.id
_entity.type
_entity.pdbx_description
1 polymer ?
#
loop_
_entity_poly.entity_id
_entity_poly.type
_entity_poly.pdbx_seq_one_letter_code
_entity_poly.pdbx_strand_id
1 'polypeptide(L)'
;MSTLLLVLDLIGTFVFALSGATAAVKRRLDVFGVLVLSFVVGNVGGITRDLIIGAVPPAAISDWRYLGVSILAGMITFWWPAIIKRLWSPVLVFDGAGLALFAVSGTQKALAYGLNPVMAALLGMLSGIGGGMARDVLLTEIPAVLRTDLYAVAALAGAAVVVIGNVLHFPSVAVTIAGAILCFALRLMAIRWGWRLPTARQPDQSTRE
;
A
#
# COMPACT_ATOMS: atom_id res chain seq x y z
N MET A 1 -5.29 20.52 -1.37
CA MET A 1 -5.50 19.14 -0.85
C MET A 1 -6.31 19.25 0.43
N SER A 2 -7.36 18.44 0.63
CA SER A 2 -8.10 18.48 1.90
C SER A 2 -7.21 17.96 3.03
N THR A 3 -7.40 18.50 4.26
CA THR A 3 -6.64 18.05 5.44
C THR A 3 -6.76 16.54 5.66
N LEU A 4 -7.93 15.97 5.39
CA LEU A 4 -8.16 14.53 5.48
C LEU A 4 -7.22 13.74 4.55
N LEU A 5 -7.12 14.11 3.28
CA LEU A 5 -6.26 13.42 2.33
C LEU A 5 -4.78 13.51 2.71
N LEU A 6 -4.34 14.67 3.20
CA LEU A 6 -2.98 14.84 3.67
C LEU A 6 -2.67 13.92 4.87
N VAL A 7 -3.56 13.88 5.86
CA VAL A 7 -3.39 13.04 7.05
C VAL A 7 -3.37 11.56 6.67
N LEU A 8 -4.28 11.12 5.81
CA LEU A 8 -4.31 9.74 5.33
C LEU A 8 -3.05 9.35 4.54
N ASP A 9 -2.58 10.24 3.66
CA ASP A 9 -1.34 10.00 2.91
C ASP A 9 -0.13 9.93 3.83
N LEU A 10 0.00 10.80 4.84
CA LEU A 10 1.11 10.77 5.79
C LEU A 10 1.07 9.53 6.70
N ILE A 11 -0.11 9.14 7.19
CA ILE A 11 -0.26 7.91 7.99
C ILE A 11 0.05 6.69 7.11
N GLY A 12 -0.48 6.65 5.89
CA GLY A 12 -0.21 5.59 4.93
C GLY A 12 1.28 5.48 4.59
N THR A 13 1.94 6.63 4.36
CA THR A 13 3.40 6.71 4.15
C THR A 13 4.15 6.15 5.35
N PHE A 14 3.79 6.55 6.58
CA PHE A 14 4.44 6.03 7.80
C PHE A 14 4.33 4.52 7.91
N VAL A 15 3.13 3.98 7.71
CA VAL A 15 2.86 2.54 7.84
C VAL A 15 3.57 1.74 6.75
N PHE A 16 3.55 2.20 5.50
CA PHE A 16 4.32 1.56 4.43
C PHE A 16 5.83 1.69 4.64
N ALA A 17 6.29 2.83 5.13
CA ALA A 17 7.69 3.04 5.48
C ALA A 17 8.16 2.06 6.57
N LEU A 18 7.31 1.76 7.58
CA LEU A 18 7.57 0.71 8.57
C LEU A 18 7.67 -0.68 7.91
N SER A 19 6.81 -0.98 6.92
CA SER A 19 6.90 -2.23 6.15
C SER A 19 8.24 -2.34 5.42
N GLY A 20 8.64 -1.29 4.71
CA GLY A 20 9.91 -1.22 3.98
C GLY A 20 11.11 -1.36 4.91
N ALA A 21 11.14 -0.55 5.98
CA ALA A 21 12.21 -0.60 6.98
C ALA A 21 12.31 -1.97 7.66
N THR A 22 11.17 -2.60 7.99
CA THR A 22 11.16 -3.94 8.61
C THR A 22 11.72 -5.00 7.65
N ALA A 23 11.39 -4.91 6.38
CA ALA A 23 11.92 -5.80 5.36
C ALA A 23 13.44 -5.60 5.18
N ALA A 24 13.91 -4.35 5.17
CA ALA A 24 15.33 -4.00 5.10
C ALA A 24 16.13 -4.55 6.29
N VAL A 25 15.63 -4.38 7.52
CA VAL A 25 16.27 -4.92 8.74
C VAL A 25 16.31 -6.46 8.71
N LYS A 26 15.26 -7.13 8.21
CA LYS A 26 15.29 -8.60 8.02
C LYS A 26 16.36 -9.05 7.03
N ARG A 27 16.67 -8.23 6.04
CA ARG A 27 17.73 -8.47 5.04
C ARG A 27 19.11 -7.98 5.50
N ARG A 28 19.22 -7.51 6.76
CA ARG A 28 20.46 -7.01 7.37
C ARG A 28 21.09 -5.84 6.59
N LEU A 29 20.28 -4.98 6.00
CA LEU A 29 20.76 -3.75 5.38
C LEU A 29 21.25 -2.77 6.45
N ASP A 30 22.18 -1.91 6.07
CA ASP A 30 22.68 -0.84 6.92
C ASP A 30 21.64 0.27 7.13
N VAL A 31 21.98 1.27 7.95
CA VAL A 31 21.09 2.39 8.26
C VAL A 31 20.61 3.10 6.99
N PHE A 32 21.54 3.33 6.05
CA PHE A 32 21.21 4.02 4.81
C PHE A 32 20.24 3.21 3.96
N GLY A 33 20.49 1.91 3.77
CA GLY A 33 19.60 1.00 3.07
C GLY A 33 18.21 0.91 3.70
N VAL A 34 18.13 0.92 5.05
CA VAL A 34 16.85 0.95 5.77
C VAL A 34 16.09 2.24 5.48
N LEU A 35 16.76 3.41 5.51
CA LEU A 35 16.12 4.70 5.24
C LEU A 35 15.68 4.83 3.78
N VAL A 36 16.49 4.39 2.82
CA VAL A 36 16.13 4.38 1.40
C VAL A 36 14.91 3.50 1.17
N LEU A 37 14.91 2.27 1.70
CA LEU A 37 13.78 1.36 1.49
C LEU A 37 12.52 1.86 2.21
N SER A 38 12.68 2.47 3.37
CA SER A 38 11.60 3.15 4.11
C SER A 38 10.94 4.25 3.25
N PHE A 39 11.76 5.14 2.67
CA PHE A 39 11.28 6.23 1.83
C PHE A 39 10.62 5.72 0.54
N VAL A 40 11.27 4.83 -0.18
CA VAL A 40 10.76 4.31 -1.46
C VAL A 40 9.43 3.59 -1.26
N VAL A 41 9.35 2.68 -0.30
CA VAL A 41 8.13 1.89 -0.03
C VAL A 41 6.98 2.77 0.45
N GLY A 42 7.30 3.78 1.28
CA GLY A 42 6.31 4.72 1.78
C GLY A 42 5.71 5.65 0.72
N ASN A 43 6.45 5.96 -0.33
CA ASN A 43 6.09 7.07 -1.21
C ASN A 43 5.82 6.69 -2.68
N VAL A 44 6.38 5.58 -3.22
CA VAL A 44 6.27 5.23 -4.65
C VAL A 44 4.82 5.12 -5.12
N GLY A 45 3.94 4.52 -4.33
CA GLY A 45 2.51 4.41 -4.70
C GLY A 45 1.84 5.77 -4.84
N GLY A 46 2.10 6.69 -3.90
CA GLY A 46 1.60 8.07 -3.92
C GLY A 46 2.20 8.90 -5.06
N ILE A 47 3.51 8.76 -5.32
CA ILE A 47 4.21 9.42 -6.44
C ILE A 47 3.62 8.96 -7.77
N THR A 48 3.47 7.66 -7.97
CA THR A 48 2.88 7.09 -9.19
C THR A 48 1.46 7.61 -9.42
N ARG A 49 0.62 7.58 -8.38
CA ARG A 49 -0.73 8.16 -8.43
C ARG A 49 -0.70 9.62 -8.86
N ASP A 50 0.13 10.44 -8.20
CA ASP A 50 0.19 11.88 -8.41
C ASP A 50 0.64 12.22 -9.85
N LEU A 51 1.61 11.49 -10.38
CA LEU A 51 2.04 11.63 -11.77
C LEU A 51 0.92 11.29 -12.75
N ILE A 52 0.18 10.20 -12.52
CA ILE A 52 -0.90 9.76 -13.43
C ILE A 52 -2.05 10.78 -13.47
N ILE A 53 -2.41 11.40 -12.33
CA ILE A 53 -3.48 12.41 -12.29
C ILE A 53 -3.00 13.82 -12.62
N GLY A 54 -1.73 14.01 -12.96
CA GLY A 54 -1.16 15.33 -13.27
C GLY A 54 -0.94 16.23 -12.06
N ALA A 55 -0.91 15.68 -10.83
CA ALA A 55 -0.56 16.43 -9.62
C ALA A 55 0.96 16.60 -9.51
N VAL A 56 1.51 17.51 -10.31
CA VAL A 56 2.96 17.72 -10.46
C VAL A 56 3.36 19.05 -9.82
N PRO A 57 4.43 19.10 -9.00
CA PRO A 57 5.23 17.98 -8.51
C PRO A 57 4.45 17.11 -7.50
N PRO A 58 4.76 15.78 -7.43
CA PRO A 58 4.13 14.88 -6.47
C PRO A 58 4.26 15.35 -5.02
N ALA A 59 3.24 15.10 -4.19
CA ALA A 59 3.22 15.55 -2.79
C ALA A 59 4.44 15.07 -2.00
N ALA A 60 4.88 13.84 -2.21
CA ALA A 60 6.05 13.27 -1.54
C ALA A 60 7.39 13.96 -1.89
N ILE A 61 7.44 14.71 -2.97
CA ILE A 61 8.63 15.47 -3.40
C ILE A 61 8.51 16.94 -3.01
N SER A 62 7.30 17.50 -3.02
CA SER A 62 7.06 18.92 -2.74
C SER A 62 6.92 19.23 -1.24
N ASP A 63 6.66 18.23 -0.41
CA ASP A 63 6.41 18.40 1.03
C ASP A 63 7.38 17.54 1.86
N TRP A 64 8.27 18.21 2.59
CA TRP A 64 9.28 17.58 3.44
C TRP A 64 8.73 16.63 4.50
N ARG A 65 7.44 16.76 4.89
CA ARG A 65 6.79 15.91 5.88
C ARG A 65 6.80 14.43 5.47
N TYR A 66 6.69 14.14 4.18
CA TYR A 66 6.77 12.75 3.67
C TYR A 66 8.16 12.15 3.89
N LEU A 67 9.22 12.92 3.66
CA LEU A 67 10.58 12.50 3.97
C LEU A 67 10.76 12.31 5.48
N GLY A 68 10.31 13.28 6.29
CA GLY A 68 10.40 13.24 7.75
C GLY A 68 9.71 12.01 8.34
N VAL A 69 8.49 11.71 7.89
CA VAL A 69 7.72 10.55 8.32
C VAL A 69 8.41 9.23 7.92
N SER A 70 8.99 9.18 6.72
CA SER A 70 9.72 8.00 6.25
C SER A 70 11.01 7.76 7.04
N ILE A 71 11.78 8.82 7.32
CA ILE A 71 12.97 8.75 8.17
C ILE A 71 12.60 8.29 9.59
N LEU A 72 11.55 8.87 10.17
CA LEU A 72 11.09 8.50 11.51
C LEU A 72 10.73 7.00 11.57
N ALA A 73 9.98 6.49 10.60
CA ALA A 73 9.63 5.07 10.52
C ALA A 73 10.87 4.17 10.38
N GLY A 74 11.83 4.57 9.53
CA GLY A 74 13.08 3.86 9.34
C GLY A 74 13.92 3.79 10.62
N MET A 75 14.08 4.92 11.30
CA MET A 75 14.85 5.02 12.56
C MET A 75 14.19 4.23 13.70
N ILE A 76 12.87 4.33 13.87
CA ILE A 76 12.13 3.52 14.86
C ILE A 76 12.38 2.04 14.60
N THR A 77 12.27 1.60 13.36
CA THR A 77 12.46 0.18 13.01
C THR A 77 13.90 -0.29 13.23
N PHE A 78 14.87 0.57 12.92
CA PHE A 78 16.29 0.24 13.05
C PHE A 78 16.72 0.11 14.52
N TRP A 79 16.33 1.06 15.37
CA TRP A 79 16.76 1.09 16.77
C TRP A 79 15.91 0.19 17.70
N TRP A 80 14.63 -0.04 17.38
CA TRP A 80 13.73 -0.86 18.20
C TRP A 80 13.12 -2.07 17.46
N PRO A 81 13.94 -2.92 16.82
CA PRO A 81 13.41 -4.07 16.07
C PRO A 81 12.66 -5.07 16.97
N ALA A 82 12.96 -5.09 18.27
CA ALA A 82 12.31 -5.99 19.23
C ALA A 82 10.81 -5.70 19.42
N ILE A 83 10.39 -4.43 19.35
CA ILE A 83 8.98 -4.04 19.46
C ILE A 83 8.21 -4.54 18.23
N ILE A 84 8.79 -4.38 17.05
CA ILE A 84 8.18 -4.76 15.78
C ILE A 84 8.09 -6.28 15.62
N LYS A 85 9.09 -7.02 16.12
CA LYS A 85 9.11 -8.50 16.10
C LYS A 85 7.99 -9.16 16.91
N ARG A 86 7.34 -8.45 17.81
CA ARG A 86 6.19 -8.97 18.59
C ARG A 86 4.95 -9.20 17.71
N LEU A 87 4.85 -8.55 16.56
CA LEU A 87 3.76 -8.81 15.62
C LEU A 87 4.00 -10.14 14.90
N TRP A 88 2.94 -10.90 14.68
CA TRP A 88 2.98 -12.21 14.02
C TRP A 88 3.66 -12.18 12.64
N SER A 89 3.40 -11.15 11.83
CA SER A 89 4.05 -10.93 10.54
C SER A 89 4.13 -9.43 10.23
N PRO A 90 5.10 -8.70 10.85
CA PRO A 90 5.07 -7.25 10.85
C PRO A 90 5.09 -6.64 9.44
N VAL A 91 5.91 -7.19 8.53
CA VAL A 91 5.96 -6.70 7.14
C VAL A 91 4.59 -6.78 6.47
N LEU A 92 3.90 -7.93 6.59
CA LEU A 92 2.60 -8.14 5.95
C LEU A 92 1.48 -7.33 6.61
N VAL A 93 1.53 -7.13 7.93
CA VAL A 93 0.54 -6.32 8.66
C VAL A 93 0.68 -4.85 8.30
N PHE A 94 1.90 -4.31 8.32
CA PHE A 94 2.14 -2.92 7.91
C PHE A 94 1.85 -2.71 6.42
N ASP A 95 2.22 -3.67 5.58
CA ASP A 95 1.89 -3.66 4.16
C ASP A 95 0.36 -3.63 3.93
N GLY A 96 -0.38 -4.49 4.61
CA GLY A 96 -1.84 -4.52 4.52
C GLY A 96 -2.51 -3.22 4.99
N ALA A 97 -2.01 -2.60 6.05
CA ALA A 97 -2.52 -1.33 6.55
C ALA A 97 -2.18 -0.18 5.59
N GLY A 98 -0.95 -0.14 5.07
CA GLY A 98 -0.55 0.82 4.03
C GLY A 98 -1.36 0.67 2.75
N LEU A 99 -1.56 -0.59 2.29
CA LEU A 99 -2.42 -0.92 1.16
C LEU A 99 -3.82 -0.32 1.33
N ALA A 100 -4.44 -0.55 2.49
CA ALA A 100 -5.79 -0.07 2.78
C ALA A 100 -5.88 1.47 2.74
N LEU A 101 -4.94 2.16 3.40
CA LEU A 101 -4.91 3.61 3.46
C LEU A 101 -4.70 4.24 2.08
N PHE A 102 -3.73 3.74 1.30
CA PHE A 102 -3.47 4.28 -0.03
C PHE A 102 -4.52 3.89 -1.07
N ALA A 103 -5.16 2.74 -0.94
CA ALA A 103 -6.27 2.38 -1.81
C ALA A 103 -7.44 3.37 -1.66
N VAL A 104 -7.84 3.69 -0.42
CA VAL A 104 -8.95 4.62 -0.20
C VAL A 104 -8.55 6.08 -0.43
N SER A 105 -7.39 6.54 0.05
CA SER A 105 -6.94 7.92 -0.18
C SER A 105 -6.63 8.18 -1.65
N GLY A 106 -6.06 7.19 -2.33
CA GLY A 106 -5.78 7.24 -3.76
C GLY A 106 -7.05 7.36 -4.59
N THR A 107 -8.09 6.57 -4.27
CA THR A 107 -9.40 6.66 -4.91
C THR A 107 -10.04 8.03 -4.68
N GLN A 108 -10.05 8.51 -3.43
CA GLN A 108 -10.58 9.83 -3.08
C GLN A 108 -9.87 10.95 -3.86
N LYS A 109 -8.54 10.91 -3.91
CA LYS A 109 -7.74 11.90 -4.63
C LYS A 109 -8.02 11.85 -6.14
N ALA A 110 -8.12 10.66 -6.71
CA ALA A 110 -8.44 10.46 -8.12
C ALA A 110 -9.82 11.02 -8.49
N LEU A 111 -10.85 10.77 -7.66
CA LEU A 111 -12.18 11.36 -7.82
C LEU A 111 -12.16 12.89 -7.74
N ALA A 112 -11.39 13.45 -6.80
CA ALA A 112 -11.23 14.90 -6.64
C ALA A 112 -10.55 15.55 -7.85
N TYR A 113 -9.73 14.80 -8.62
CA TYR A 113 -9.11 15.23 -9.86
C TYR A 113 -9.98 14.95 -11.11
N GLY A 114 -11.22 14.50 -10.91
CA GLY A 114 -12.20 14.34 -12.00
C GLY A 114 -12.09 13.01 -12.77
N LEU A 115 -11.37 12.02 -12.27
CA LEU A 115 -11.37 10.70 -12.89
C LEU A 115 -12.75 10.06 -12.75
N ASN A 116 -13.15 9.27 -13.77
CA ASN A 116 -14.38 8.50 -13.64
C ASN A 116 -14.26 7.47 -12.49
N PRO A 117 -15.38 7.07 -11.88
CA PRO A 117 -15.40 6.23 -10.69
C PRO A 117 -14.61 4.92 -10.83
N VAL A 118 -14.70 4.24 -11.98
CA VAL A 118 -14.00 2.97 -12.22
C VAL A 118 -12.49 3.18 -12.27
N MET A 119 -12.04 4.20 -13.03
CA MET A 119 -10.61 4.51 -13.13
C MET A 119 -10.05 5.04 -11.81
N ALA A 120 -10.84 5.78 -11.03
CA ALA A 120 -10.45 6.22 -9.70
C ALA A 120 -10.23 5.03 -8.74
N ALA A 121 -11.09 4.00 -8.78
CA ALA A 121 -10.91 2.78 -8.00
C ALA A 121 -9.65 2.01 -8.42
N LEU A 122 -9.41 1.86 -9.72
CA LEU A 122 -8.22 1.20 -10.25
C LEU A 122 -6.93 1.96 -9.88
N LEU A 123 -6.95 3.29 -9.95
CA LEU A 123 -5.80 4.10 -9.54
C LEU A 123 -5.55 4.05 -8.04
N GLY A 124 -6.62 4.02 -7.23
CA GLY A 124 -6.50 3.80 -5.79
C GLY A 124 -5.88 2.44 -5.46
N MET A 125 -6.34 1.37 -6.12
CA MET A 125 -5.73 0.05 -6.02
C MET A 125 -4.24 0.10 -6.41
N LEU A 126 -3.90 0.69 -7.56
CA LEU A 126 -2.52 0.83 -8.03
C LEU A 126 -1.65 1.60 -7.04
N SER A 127 -2.17 2.69 -6.48
CA SER A 127 -1.49 3.47 -5.45
C SER A 127 -1.21 2.62 -4.20
N GLY A 128 -2.18 1.81 -3.78
CA GLY A 128 -2.04 0.92 -2.63
C GLY A 128 -1.01 -0.19 -2.85
N ILE A 129 -1.00 -0.83 -4.01
CA ILE A 129 -0.05 -1.93 -4.29
C ILE A 129 1.37 -1.43 -4.59
N GLY A 130 1.53 -0.18 -5.01
CA GLY A 130 2.80 0.37 -5.50
C GLY A 130 3.94 0.28 -4.49
N GLY A 131 3.69 0.58 -3.22
CA GLY A 131 4.69 0.49 -2.15
C GLY A 131 5.21 -0.94 -1.95
N GLY A 132 4.29 -1.90 -1.80
CA GLY A 132 4.63 -3.32 -1.66
C GLY A 132 5.37 -3.88 -2.86
N MET A 133 4.95 -3.52 -4.08
CA MET A 133 5.66 -3.90 -5.32
C MET A 133 7.09 -3.36 -5.35
N ALA A 134 7.27 -2.07 -5.05
CA ALA A 134 8.60 -1.45 -5.03
C ALA A 134 9.52 -2.12 -4.01
N ARG A 135 9.00 -2.44 -2.81
CA ARG A 135 9.73 -3.19 -1.79
C ARG A 135 10.22 -4.53 -2.31
N ASP A 136 9.31 -5.33 -2.85
CA ASP A 136 9.62 -6.70 -3.27
C ASP A 136 10.62 -6.70 -4.43
N VAL A 137 10.44 -5.81 -5.41
CA VAL A 137 11.37 -5.65 -6.55
C VAL A 137 12.77 -5.24 -6.07
N LEU A 138 12.88 -4.25 -5.17
CA LEU A 138 14.17 -3.81 -4.64
C LEU A 138 14.88 -4.90 -3.80
N LEU A 139 14.11 -5.78 -3.19
CA LEU A 139 14.63 -6.93 -2.45
C LEU A 139 14.80 -8.19 -3.32
N THR A 140 14.64 -8.06 -4.64
CA THR A 140 14.75 -9.16 -5.61
C THR A 140 13.78 -10.31 -5.33
N GLU A 141 12.60 -9.99 -4.81
CA GLU A 141 11.51 -10.93 -4.56
C GLU A 141 10.43 -10.78 -5.62
N ILE A 142 9.71 -11.86 -5.91
CA ILE A 142 8.53 -11.76 -6.76
C ILE A 142 7.44 -11.03 -5.96
N PRO A 143 6.91 -9.89 -6.49
CA PRO A 143 5.93 -9.09 -5.79
C PRO A 143 4.74 -9.89 -5.25
N ALA A 144 4.37 -9.62 -4.00
CA ALA A 144 3.28 -10.30 -3.32
C ALA A 144 1.96 -10.19 -4.10
N VAL A 145 1.73 -9.10 -4.81
CA VAL A 145 0.54 -8.90 -5.66
C VAL A 145 0.42 -9.93 -6.78
N LEU A 146 1.53 -10.51 -7.22
CA LEU A 146 1.55 -11.57 -8.27
C LEU A 146 1.43 -12.99 -7.70
N ARG A 147 1.59 -13.16 -6.38
CA ARG A 147 1.57 -14.45 -5.69
C ARG A 147 0.39 -14.66 -4.77
N THR A 148 -0.16 -13.56 -4.25
CA THR A 148 -1.25 -13.60 -3.27
C THR A 148 -2.47 -12.88 -3.85
N ASP A 149 -3.40 -13.67 -4.30
CA ASP A 149 -4.52 -13.30 -5.14
C ASP A 149 -5.52 -12.30 -4.52
N LEU A 150 -5.59 -12.26 -3.19
CA LEU A 150 -6.47 -11.32 -2.48
C LEU A 150 -5.77 -9.99 -2.13
N TYR A 151 -4.57 -9.73 -2.66
CA TYR A 151 -3.88 -8.47 -2.42
C TYR A 151 -4.56 -7.31 -3.16
N ALA A 152 -4.60 -7.41 -4.48
CA ALA A 152 -5.23 -6.39 -5.33
C ALA A 152 -6.76 -6.37 -5.16
N VAL A 153 -7.39 -7.54 -4.96
CA VAL A 153 -8.84 -7.65 -4.74
C VAL A 153 -9.27 -6.94 -3.44
N ALA A 154 -8.51 -7.07 -2.36
CA ALA A 154 -8.80 -6.36 -1.11
C ALA A 154 -8.69 -4.82 -1.30
N ALA A 155 -7.66 -4.34 -2.01
CA ALA A 155 -7.52 -2.94 -2.33
C ALA A 155 -8.67 -2.42 -3.20
N LEU A 156 -9.06 -3.19 -4.21
CA LEU A 156 -10.19 -2.84 -5.08
C LEU A 156 -11.53 -2.83 -4.33
N ALA A 157 -11.74 -3.78 -3.40
CA ALA A 157 -12.94 -3.78 -2.55
C ALA A 157 -13.02 -2.52 -1.67
N GLY A 158 -11.92 -2.10 -1.03
CA GLY A 158 -11.87 -0.85 -0.27
C GLY A 158 -12.10 0.38 -1.14
N ALA A 159 -11.50 0.42 -2.33
CA ALA A 159 -11.69 1.48 -3.32
C ALA A 159 -13.15 1.54 -3.81
N ALA A 160 -13.79 0.40 -4.04
CA ALA A 160 -15.19 0.32 -4.46
C ALA A 160 -16.15 0.91 -3.41
N VAL A 161 -15.90 0.67 -2.12
CA VAL A 161 -16.66 1.32 -1.04
C VAL A 161 -16.58 2.83 -1.14
N VAL A 162 -15.38 3.38 -1.40
CA VAL A 162 -15.19 4.82 -1.57
C VAL A 162 -15.97 5.35 -2.78
N VAL A 163 -15.90 4.66 -3.91
CA VAL A 163 -16.63 5.04 -5.14
C VAL A 163 -18.14 5.00 -4.94
N ILE A 164 -18.66 3.91 -4.39
CA ILE A 164 -20.09 3.75 -4.14
C ILE A 164 -20.58 4.83 -3.17
N GLY A 165 -19.86 5.07 -2.08
CA GLY A 165 -20.21 6.11 -1.13
C GLY A 165 -20.16 7.52 -1.72
N ASN A 166 -19.22 7.79 -2.62
CA ASN A 166 -19.15 9.07 -3.34
C ASN A 166 -20.37 9.25 -4.26
N VAL A 167 -20.75 8.21 -5.04
CA VAL A 167 -21.92 8.23 -5.93
C VAL A 167 -23.22 8.41 -5.13
N LEU A 168 -23.32 7.80 -3.96
CA LEU A 168 -24.47 7.90 -3.06
C LEU A 168 -24.44 9.16 -2.16
N HIS A 169 -23.46 10.06 -2.35
CA HIS A 169 -23.29 11.31 -1.60
C HIS A 169 -23.15 11.11 -0.08
N PHE A 170 -22.59 9.98 0.37
CA PHE A 170 -22.27 9.78 1.78
C PHE A 170 -21.06 10.63 2.24
N PRO A 171 -20.96 10.94 3.55
CA PRO A 171 -19.83 11.69 4.08
C PRO A 171 -18.49 11.01 3.76
N SER A 172 -17.57 11.73 3.12
CA SER A 172 -16.31 11.18 2.62
C SER A 172 -15.45 10.52 3.72
N VAL A 173 -15.48 11.06 4.94
CA VAL A 173 -14.75 10.51 6.09
C VAL A 173 -15.27 9.11 6.44
N ALA A 174 -16.59 8.94 6.58
CA ALA A 174 -17.20 7.66 6.95
C ALA A 174 -16.91 6.58 5.90
N VAL A 175 -17.05 6.94 4.62
CA VAL A 175 -16.81 6.03 3.49
C VAL A 175 -15.34 5.61 3.42
N THR A 176 -14.43 6.56 3.63
CA THR A 176 -12.98 6.28 3.64
C THR A 176 -12.59 5.34 4.77
N ILE A 177 -13.10 5.57 5.98
CA ILE A 177 -12.86 4.68 7.13
C ILE A 177 -13.44 3.29 6.86
N ALA A 178 -14.68 3.19 6.38
CA ALA A 178 -15.31 1.92 6.06
C ALA A 178 -14.52 1.14 4.98
N GLY A 179 -14.09 1.80 3.91
CA GLY A 179 -13.28 1.21 2.86
C GLY A 179 -11.92 0.74 3.35
N ALA A 180 -11.26 1.54 4.19
CA ALA A 180 -9.97 1.17 4.79
C ALA A 180 -10.11 -0.05 5.73
N ILE A 181 -11.14 -0.08 6.57
CA ILE A 181 -11.41 -1.22 7.46
C ILE A 181 -11.69 -2.48 6.64
N LEU A 182 -12.53 -2.40 5.62
CA LEU A 182 -12.86 -3.54 4.75
C LEU A 182 -11.59 -4.07 4.05
N CYS A 183 -10.82 -3.20 3.42
CA CYS A 183 -9.58 -3.59 2.75
C CYS A 183 -8.60 -4.27 3.72
N PHE A 184 -8.36 -3.66 4.88
CA PHE A 184 -7.44 -4.20 5.87
C PHE A 184 -7.93 -5.52 6.46
N ALA A 185 -9.23 -5.64 6.78
CA ALA A 185 -9.82 -6.87 7.28
C ALA A 185 -9.70 -8.02 6.27
N LEU A 186 -10.05 -7.78 4.99
CA LEU A 186 -9.89 -8.76 3.92
C LEU A 186 -8.43 -9.20 3.79
N ARG A 187 -7.48 -8.24 3.88
CA ARG A 187 -6.05 -8.53 3.80
C ARG A 187 -5.57 -9.37 4.96
N LEU A 188 -5.96 -9.04 6.20
CA LEU A 188 -5.61 -9.83 7.38
C LEU A 188 -6.20 -11.26 7.33
N MET A 189 -7.45 -11.38 6.88
CA MET A 189 -8.08 -12.69 6.68
C MET A 189 -7.35 -13.51 5.64
N ALA A 190 -7.01 -12.92 4.50
CA ALA A 190 -6.24 -13.59 3.44
C ALA A 190 -4.88 -14.09 3.94
N ILE A 191 -4.15 -13.25 4.73
CA ILE A 191 -2.87 -13.63 5.33
C ILE A 191 -3.04 -14.77 6.36
N ARG A 192 -4.10 -14.71 7.19
CA ARG A 192 -4.30 -15.67 8.27
C ARG A 192 -4.77 -17.04 7.76
N TRP A 193 -5.64 -17.06 6.77
CA TRP A 193 -6.24 -18.30 6.25
C TRP A 193 -5.61 -18.80 4.96
N GLY A 194 -4.61 -18.07 4.43
CA GLY A 194 -3.88 -18.50 3.23
C GLY A 194 -4.76 -18.60 1.97
N TRP A 195 -5.78 -17.71 1.87
CA TRP A 195 -6.67 -17.71 0.70
C TRP A 195 -5.88 -17.42 -0.58
N ARG A 196 -6.09 -18.27 -1.59
CA ARG A 196 -5.45 -18.16 -2.91
C ARG A 196 -6.49 -18.32 -4.00
N LEU A 197 -6.33 -17.60 -5.11
CA LEU A 197 -7.11 -17.84 -6.32
C LEU A 197 -6.54 -19.05 -7.09
N PRO A 198 -7.34 -19.68 -7.97
CA PRO A 198 -6.87 -20.80 -8.78
C PRO A 198 -5.71 -20.39 -9.69
N THR A 199 -4.62 -21.12 -9.64
CA THR A 199 -3.49 -20.92 -10.58
C THR A 199 -3.75 -21.67 -11.90
N ALA A 200 -3.21 -21.16 -13.00
CA ALA A 200 -3.28 -21.85 -14.29
C ALA A 200 -2.64 -23.25 -14.19
N ARG A 201 -3.37 -24.28 -14.63
CA ARG A 201 -2.82 -25.63 -14.72
C ARG A 201 -1.71 -25.65 -15.75
N GLN A 202 -0.49 -26.05 -15.35
CA GLN A 202 0.52 -26.42 -16.35
C GLN A 202 0.08 -27.73 -17.02
N PRO A 203 0.15 -27.82 -18.36
CA PRO A 203 -0.02 -29.10 -19.04
C PRO A 203 1.04 -30.08 -18.52
N ASP A 204 0.59 -31.30 -18.20
CA ASP A 204 1.48 -32.36 -17.71
C ASP A 204 2.56 -32.63 -18.75
N GLN A 205 3.84 -32.44 -18.43
CA GLN A 205 4.96 -32.69 -19.33
C GLN A 205 5.29 -34.20 -19.45
N SER A 206 4.46 -35.06 -18.90
CA SER A 206 4.70 -36.50 -18.85
C SER A 206 4.43 -37.27 -20.16
N THR A 207 4.14 -36.59 -21.29
CA THR A 207 3.87 -37.24 -22.59
C THR A 207 4.90 -36.92 -23.69
N ARG A 208 6.14 -36.61 -23.31
CA ARG A 208 7.25 -36.48 -24.26
C ARG A 208 8.43 -37.36 -23.83
N GLU A 209 8.23 -38.65 -23.76
CA GLU A 209 9.29 -39.67 -23.88
C GLU A 209 8.84 -40.72 -24.92
#